data_e06b08b4d7b3f447da0c92352033f66e
#
_entry.id   e06b08b4d7b3f447da0c92352033f66e
#
_cell.length_a   1.000
_cell.length_b   1.000
_cell.length_c   1.000
_cell.angle_alpha   90.00
_cell.angle_beta   90.00
_cell.angle_gamma   90.00
#
_symmetry.space_group_name_H-M   'P 1'
#
loop_
_entity.id
_entity.type
_entity.pdbx_description
1 polymer ?
#
loop_
_entity_poly.entity_id
_entity_poly.type
_entity_poly.pdbx_seq_one_letter_code
_entity_poly.pdbx_strand_id
1 'polypeptide(L)'
;REISAQVEEKRDMRTAMLFLQKYGISNTLAIKIYKAYGDGLYRVMQENPYLLAEDINGIGFKMADEIAGRIGIHTDSDYRIRSGILYTLLLGAGEGNVYLPMERLAEQASELLGLTREQIEPQFANLMMEKKIVIKEKDGERIVYSMAYYFAELNCARMLHDLNVSLGQDRGV
;
A
#
# COMPACT_ATOMS: atom_id res chain seq x y z
N ARG A 1 -27.65 -3.79 29.53
CA ARG A 1 -27.46 -3.50 28.09
C ARG A 1 -25.99 -3.40 27.68
N GLU A 2 -25.11 -2.80 28.50
CA GLU A 2 -23.68 -2.71 28.23
C GLU A 2 -23.00 -4.09 28.24
N ILE A 3 -23.42 -4.99 29.09
CA ILE A 3 -22.87 -6.35 29.22
C ILE A 3 -23.16 -7.18 27.96
N SER A 4 -24.36 -7.09 27.38
CA SER A 4 -24.72 -7.82 26.17
C SER A 4 -23.98 -7.31 24.95
N ALA A 5 -23.75 -6.00 24.82
CA ALA A 5 -22.95 -5.41 23.74
C ALA A 5 -21.49 -5.86 23.82
N GLN A 6 -20.88 -5.92 25.01
CA GLN A 6 -19.52 -6.41 25.22
C GLN A 6 -19.38 -7.91 24.90
N VAL A 7 -20.39 -8.71 25.24
CA VAL A 7 -20.41 -10.15 24.93
C VAL A 7 -20.52 -10.38 23.41
N GLU A 8 -21.35 -9.61 22.73
CA GLU A 8 -21.48 -9.67 21.26
C GLU A 8 -20.19 -9.26 20.59
N GLU A 9 -19.56 -8.17 21.02
CA GLU A 9 -18.29 -7.70 20.51
C GLU A 9 -17.18 -8.77 20.67
N LYS A 10 -17.10 -9.42 21.83
CA LYS A 10 -16.16 -10.51 22.08
C LYS A 10 -16.42 -11.72 21.19
N ARG A 11 -17.68 -12.07 20.94
CA ARG A 11 -18.07 -13.16 20.02
C ARG A 11 -17.65 -12.84 18.61
N ASP A 12 -17.94 -11.62 18.14
CA ASP A 12 -17.60 -11.17 16.78
C ASP A 12 -16.10 -11.16 16.58
N MET A 13 -15.34 -10.69 17.57
CA MET A 13 -13.89 -10.72 17.55
C MET A 13 -13.34 -12.14 17.48
N ARG A 14 -13.89 -13.06 18.31
CA ARG A 14 -13.46 -14.48 18.30
C ARG A 14 -13.76 -15.14 16.96
N THR A 15 -14.94 -14.90 16.40
CA THR A 15 -15.34 -15.42 15.08
C THR A 15 -14.41 -14.91 13.99
N ALA A 16 -14.12 -13.61 14.02
CA ALA A 16 -13.18 -12.98 13.08
C ALA A 16 -11.78 -13.57 13.20
N MET A 17 -11.28 -13.78 14.41
CA MET A 17 -9.97 -14.38 14.65
C MET A 17 -9.88 -15.81 14.11
N LEU A 18 -10.92 -16.62 14.32
CA LEU A 18 -10.98 -17.99 13.78
C LEU A 18 -11.01 -17.99 12.25
N PHE A 19 -11.76 -17.07 11.67
CA PHE A 19 -11.80 -16.89 10.22
C PHE A 19 -10.41 -16.54 9.65
N LEU A 20 -9.73 -15.57 10.26
CA LEU A 20 -8.41 -15.12 9.83
C LEU A 20 -7.34 -16.20 10.03
N GLN A 21 -7.43 -17.01 11.08
CA GLN A 21 -6.50 -18.11 11.34
C GLN A 21 -6.53 -19.17 10.24
N LYS A 22 -7.66 -19.37 9.57
CA LYS A 22 -7.77 -20.29 8.41
C LYS A 22 -6.81 -19.89 7.28
N TYR A 23 -6.48 -18.64 7.17
CA TYR A 23 -5.57 -18.11 6.15
C TYR A 23 -4.15 -17.92 6.66
N GLY A 24 -3.83 -18.47 7.83
CA GLY A 24 -2.47 -18.44 8.40
C GLY A 24 -2.10 -17.10 9.05
N ILE A 25 -3.08 -16.29 9.41
CA ILE A 25 -2.86 -15.00 10.07
C ILE A 25 -2.72 -15.22 11.58
N SER A 26 -1.65 -14.66 12.18
CA SER A 26 -1.41 -14.77 13.62
C SER A 26 -2.46 -14.00 14.43
N ASN A 27 -2.62 -14.35 15.70
CA ASN A 27 -3.56 -13.67 16.60
C ASN A 27 -3.29 -12.17 16.71
N THR A 28 -2.02 -11.77 16.79
CA THR A 28 -1.63 -10.35 16.88
C THR A 28 -2.08 -9.56 15.65
N LEU A 29 -1.86 -10.12 14.46
CA LEU A 29 -2.27 -9.51 13.20
C LEU A 29 -3.79 -9.54 13.03
N ALA A 30 -4.45 -10.62 13.46
CA ALA A 30 -5.90 -10.74 13.43
C ALA A 30 -6.57 -9.64 14.26
N ILE A 31 -6.05 -9.35 15.43
CA ILE A 31 -6.54 -8.26 16.29
C ILE A 31 -6.39 -6.91 15.59
N LYS A 32 -5.25 -6.66 14.96
CA LYS A 32 -5.01 -5.42 14.19
C LYS A 32 -5.99 -5.27 13.05
N ILE A 33 -6.26 -6.35 12.31
CA ILE A 33 -7.21 -6.37 11.19
C ILE A 33 -8.63 -6.07 11.69
N TYR A 34 -9.04 -6.72 12.77
CA TYR A 34 -10.35 -6.50 13.34
C TYR A 34 -10.53 -5.06 13.83
N LYS A 35 -9.52 -4.48 14.47
CA LYS A 35 -9.55 -3.08 14.92
C LYS A 35 -9.61 -2.09 13.76
N ALA A 36 -8.96 -2.41 12.64
CA ALA A 36 -8.92 -1.53 11.47
C ALA A 36 -10.23 -1.57 10.67
N TYR A 37 -10.79 -2.75 10.46
CA TYR A 37 -11.94 -2.94 9.55
C TYR A 37 -13.24 -3.32 10.25
N GLY A 38 -13.18 -3.86 11.47
CA GLY A 38 -14.36 -4.40 12.14
C GLY A 38 -15.02 -5.50 11.31
N ASP A 39 -16.33 -5.44 11.13
CA ASP A 39 -17.09 -6.41 10.32
C ASP A 39 -16.75 -6.33 8.83
N GLY A 40 -16.21 -5.21 8.37
CA GLY A 40 -15.77 -5.03 7.00
C GLY A 40 -14.60 -5.91 6.58
N LEU A 41 -13.92 -6.56 7.53
CA LEU A 41 -12.78 -7.44 7.23
C LEU A 41 -13.12 -8.59 6.29
N TYR A 42 -14.32 -9.14 6.40
CA TYR A 42 -14.76 -10.24 5.52
C TYR A 42 -14.83 -9.80 4.07
N ARG A 43 -15.34 -8.61 3.85
CA ARG A 43 -15.43 -8.02 2.50
C ARG A 43 -14.03 -7.73 1.94
N VAL A 44 -13.15 -7.14 2.73
CA VAL A 44 -11.76 -6.87 2.34
C VAL A 44 -11.05 -8.16 1.95
N MET A 45 -11.20 -9.21 2.76
CA MET A 45 -10.58 -10.51 2.48
C MET A 45 -11.10 -11.14 1.19
N GLN A 46 -12.38 -10.96 0.88
CA GLN A 46 -13.00 -11.54 -0.32
C GLN A 46 -12.75 -10.73 -1.59
N GLU A 47 -12.79 -9.42 -1.48
CA GLU A 47 -12.69 -8.53 -2.65
C GLU A 47 -11.25 -8.13 -2.95
N ASN A 48 -10.51 -7.70 -1.93
CA ASN A 48 -9.14 -7.20 -2.13
C ASN A 48 -8.28 -7.38 -0.87
N PRO A 49 -7.72 -8.57 -0.63
CA PRO A 49 -6.86 -8.82 0.54
C PRO A 49 -5.55 -8.02 0.50
N TYR A 50 -5.16 -7.45 -0.63
CA TYR A 50 -3.95 -6.62 -0.74
C TYR A 50 -4.07 -5.29 0.02
N LEU A 51 -5.28 -4.85 0.36
CA LEU A 51 -5.50 -3.71 1.25
C LEU A 51 -4.89 -3.93 2.64
N LEU A 52 -4.76 -5.18 3.07
CA LEU A 52 -4.10 -5.51 4.33
C LEU A 52 -2.64 -5.05 4.34
N ALA A 53 -1.96 -5.16 3.21
CA ALA A 53 -0.57 -4.71 3.10
C ALA A 53 -0.43 -3.19 3.18
N GLU A 54 -1.46 -2.45 2.75
CA GLU A 54 -1.48 -0.99 2.81
C GLU A 54 -1.84 -0.47 4.21
N ASP A 55 -2.82 -1.09 4.86
CA ASP A 55 -3.45 -0.56 6.06
C ASP A 55 -2.90 -1.15 7.37
N ILE A 56 -2.34 -2.35 7.32
CA ILE A 56 -1.94 -3.08 8.53
C ILE A 56 -0.40 -3.16 8.62
N ASN A 57 0.16 -2.60 9.68
CA ASN A 57 1.58 -2.74 9.98
C ASN A 57 1.90 -4.19 10.36
N GLY A 58 2.87 -4.77 9.71
CA GLY A 58 3.28 -6.16 9.90
C GLY A 58 2.80 -7.10 8.81
N ILE A 59 1.94 -6.64 7.91
CA ILE A 59 1.53 -7.39 6.72
C ILE A 59 2.15 -6.73 5.49
N GLY A 60 3.10 -7.42 4.85
CA GLY A 60 3.68 -6.99 3.58
C GLY A 60 2.98 -7.60 2.38
N PHE A 61 3.42 -7.21 1.18
CA PHE A 61 2.85 -7.72 -0.07
C PHE A 61 2.91 -9.25 -0.15
N LYS A 62 4.03 -9.87 0.24
CA LYS A 62 4.21 -11.32 0.16
C LYS A 62 3.18 -12.08 0.99
N MET A 63 2.93 -11.62 2.20
CA MET A 63 1.92 -12.20 3.09
C MET A 63 0.51 -12.01 2.52
N ALA A 64 0.19 -10.81 2.05
CA ALA A 64 -1.09 -10.53 1.41
C ALA A 64 -1.30 -11.39 0.14
N ASP A 65 -0.24 -11.61 -0.63
CA ASP A 65 -0.26 -12.46 -1.83
C ASP A 65 -0.54 -13.93 -1.49
N GLU A 66 0.07 -14.44 -0.41
CA GLU A 66 -0.22 -15.80 0.08
C GLU A 66 -1.68 -15.93 0.53
N ILE A 67 -2.19 -14.95 1.25
CA ILE A 67 -3.58 -14.92 1.69
C ILE A 67 -4.51 -14.90 0.48
N ALA A 68 -4.22 -14.07 -0.50
CA ALA A 68 -4.98 -13.97 -1.75
C ALA A 68 -4.99 -15.28 -2.52
N GLY A 69 -3.86 -15.96 -2.58
CA GLY A 69 -3.75 -17.28 -3.20
C GLY A 69 -4.61 -18.33 -2.51
N ARG A 70 -4.68 -18.32 -1.19
CA ARG A 70 -5.52 -19.23 -0.40
C ARG A 70 -7.01 -18.95 -0.57
N ILE A 71 -7.37 -17.69 -0.79
CA ILE A 71 -8.77 -17.27 -1.06
C ILE A 71 -9.19 -17.66 -2.48
N GLY A 72 -8.22 -17.78 -3.41
CA GLY A 72 -8.47 -18.15 -4.81
C GLY A 72 -8.46 -16.98 -5.77
N ILE A 73 -7.79 -15.88 -5.40
CA ILE A 73 -7.63 -14.73 -6.30
C ILE A 73 -6.60 -15.08 -7.38
N HIS A 74 -6.94 -14.79 -8.63
CA HIS A 74 -6.08 -15.08 -9.78
C HIS A 74 -4.76 -14.29 -9.74
N THR A 75 -3.70 -14.89 -10.25
CA THR A 75 -2.35 -14.31 -10.29
C THR A 75 -2.26 -13.07 -11.18
N ASP A 76 -3.15 -12.95 -12.16
CA ASP A 76 -3.25 -11.81 -13.07
C ASP A 76 -4.33 -10.78 -12.65
N SER A 77 -4.83 -10.89 -11.42
CA SER A 77 -5.80 -9.95 -10.87
C SER A 77 -5.25 -8.51 -10.86
N ASP A 78 -6.09 -7.55 -11.23
CA ASP A 78 -5.74 -6.12 -11.22
C ASP A 78 -5.26 -5.66 -9.84
N TYR A 79 -5.89 -6.15 -8.79
CA TYR A 79 -5.51 -5.82 -7.40
C TYR A 79 -4.11 -6.30 -7.07
N ARG A 80 -3.76 -7.51 -7.50
CA ARG A 80 -2.43 -8.10 -7.29
C ARG A 80 -1.36 -7.28 -8.01
N ILE A 81 -1.59 -6.94 -9.27
CA ILE A 81 -0.64 -6.18 -10.09
C ILE A 81 -0.44 -4.79 -9.49
N ARG A 82 -1.50 -4.08 -9.16
CA ARG A 82 -1.43 -2.73 -8.55
C ARG A 82 -0.68 -2.75 -7.22
N SER A 83 -0.99 -3.69 -6.37
CA SER A 83 -0.33 -3.84 -5.08
C SER A 83 1.15 -4.19 -5.23
N GLY A 84 1.49 -5.04 -6.20
CA GLY A 84 2.87 -5.41 -6.52
C GLY A 84 3.70 -4.22 -7.01
N ILE A 85 3.12 -3.36 -7.81
CA ILE A 85 3.76 -2.12 -8.28
C ILE A 85 4.07 -1.20 -7.09
N LEU A 86 3.09 -0.97 -6.23
CA LEU A 86 3.26 -0.15 -5.03
C LEU A 86 4.31 -0.72 -4.08
N TYR A 87 4.32 -2.04 -3.91
CA TYR A 87 5.33 -2.72 -3.10
C TYR A 87 6.75 -2.54 -3.66
N THR A 88 6.89 -2.62 -4.97
CA THR A 88 8.17 -2.41 -5.66
C THR A 88 8.68 -0.98 -5.44
N LEU A 89 7.79 0.01 -5.52
CA LEU A 89 8.12 1.40 -5.19
C LEU A 89 8.56 1.56 -3.74
N LEU A 90 7.90 0.88 -2.83
CA LEU A 90 8.21 0.91 -1.39
C LEU A 90 9.58 0.30 -1.11
N LEU A 91 9.93 -0.79 -1.79
CA LEU A 91 11.27 -1.40 -1.69
C LEU A 91 12.35 -0.43 -2.17
N GLY A 92 12.11 0.24 -3.29
CA GLY A 92 13.01 1.27 -3.79
C GLY A 92 13.22 2.42 -2.82
N ALA A 93 12.16 2.83 -2.13
CA ALA A 93 12.23 3.86 -1.09
C ALA A 93 13.06 3.41 0.12
N GLY A 94 12.99 2.12 0.47
CA GLY A 94 13.83 1.54 1.53
C GLY A 94 15.31 1.54 1.18
N GLU A 95 15.64 1.52 -0.10
CA GLU A 95 17.02 1.64 -0.60
C GLU A 95 17.49 3.10 -0.75
N GLY A 96 16.65 4.06 -0.39
CA GLY A 96 16.94 5.48 -0.48
C GLY A 96 16.44 6.17 -1.76
N ASN A 97 15.73 5.45 -2.61
CA ASN A 97 15.18 5.99 -3.84
C ASN A 97 13.75 6.51 -3.62
N VAL A 98 13.55 7.81 -3.79
CA VAL A 98 12.22 8.44 -3.66
C VAL A 98 11.33 8.12 -4.87
N TYR A 99 11.94 7.88 -6.02
CA TYR A 99 11.27 7.53 -7.26
C TYR A 99 12.03 6.44 -8.00
N LEU A 100 11.35 5.77 -8.93
CA LEU A 100 11.97 4.80 -9.85
C LEU A 100 11.63 5.17 -11.29
N PRO A 101 12.58 4.97 -12.24
CA PRO A 101 12.25 5.04 -13.66
C PRO A 101 11.15 4.03 -13.99
N MET A 102 10.20 4.44 -14.84
CA MET A 102 9.04 3.61 -15.18
C MET A 102 9.43 2.25 -15.76
N GLU A 103 10.45 2.21 -16.60
CA GLU A 103 10.95 0.97 -17.19
C GLU A 103 11.52 0.02 -16.14
N ARG A 104 12.31 0.55 -15.21
CA ARG A 104 12.88 -0.22 -14.12
C ARG A 104 11.80 -0.74 -13.17
N LEU A 105 10.81 0.09 -12.88
CA LEU A 105 9.67 -0.30 -12.06
C LEU A 105 8.87 -1.42 -12.72
N ALA A 106 8.59 -1.30 -14.00
CA ALA A 106 7.88 -2.33 -14.77
C ALA A 106 8.66 -3.65 -14.80
N GLU A 107 9.96 -3.59 -14.98
CA GLU A 107 10.82 -4.77 -14.96
C GLU A 107 10.82 -5.47 -13.59
N GLN A 108 11.05 -4.72 -12.54
CA GLN A 108 11.08 -5.25 -11.17
C GLN A 108 9.71 -5.80 -10.75
N ALA A 109 8.62 -5.12 -11.11
CA ALA A 109 7.27 -5.59 -10.85
C ALA A 109 6.96 -6.87 -11.64
N SER A 110 7.43 -6.95 -12.88
CA SER A 110 7.31 -8.16 -13.72
C SER A 110 7.99 -9.36 -13.07
N GLU A 111 9.20 -9.19 -12.57
CA GLU A 111 9.92 -10.23 -11.85
C GLU A 111 9.22 -10.65 -10.54
N LEU A 112 8.76 -9.67 -9.77
CA LEU A 112 8.06 -9.92 -8.51
C LEU A 112 6.78 -10.72 -8.72
N LEU A 113 5.99 -10.34 -9.71
CA LEU A 113 4.66 -10.90 -9.97
C LEU A 113 4.68 -12.13 -10.86
N GLY A 114 5.78 -12.34 -11.60
CA GLY A 114 5.89 -13.42 -12.60
C GLY A 114 4.98 -13.19 -13.80
N LEU A 115 4.72 -11.93 -14.15
CA LEU A 115 3.84 -11.52 -15.24
C LEU A 115 4.63 -10.76 -16.32
N THR A 116 4.06 -10.62 -17.50
CA THR A 116 4.66 -9.85 -18.58
C THR A 116 4.47 -8.36 -18.37
N ARG A 117 5.35 -7.54 -18.97
CA ARG A 117 5.23 -6.07 -18.92
C ARG A 117 3.91 -5.59 -19.52
N GLU A 118 3.43 -6.26 -20.56
CA GLU A 118 2.16 -5.94 -21.22
C GLU A 118 0.96 -6.07 -20.28
N GLN A 119 1.03 -7.01 -19.32
CA GLN A 119 0.00 -7.19 -18.32
C GLN A 119 0.07 -6.13 -17.19
N ILE A 120 1.26 -5.60 -16.95
CA ILE A 120 1.53 -4.64 -15.87
C ILE A 120 1.28 -3.19 -16.30
N GLU A 121 1.69 -2.81 -17.50
CA GLU A 121 1.62 -1.43 -18.00
C GLU A 121 0.24 -0.77 -17.89
N PRO A 122 -0.88 -1.44 -18.23
CA PRO A 122 -2.20 -0.80 -18.06
C PRO A 122 -2.54 -0.40 -16.64
N GLN A 123 -1.94 -1.07 -15.65
CA GLN A 123 -2.20 -0.80 -14.24
C GLN A 123 -1.56 0.49 -13.75
N PHE A 124 -0.53 1.00 -14.43
CA PHE A 124 0.04 2.32 -14.11
C PHE A 124 -1.00 3.43 -14.29
N ALA A 125 -1.77 3.38 -15.36
CA ALA A 125 -2.85 4.34 -15.60
C ALA A 125 -3.92 4.25 -14.51
N ASN A 126 -4.30 3.04 -14.12
CA ASN A 126 -5.27 2.82 -13.04
C ASN A 126 -4.79 3.37 -11.70
N LEU A 127 -3.51 3.16 -11.37
CA LEU A 127 -2.90 3.69 -10.14
C LEU A 127 -2.85 5.22 -10.14
N MET A 128 -2.61 5.83 -11.29
CA MET A 128 -2.69 7.29 -11.44
C MET A 128 -4.10 7.80 -11.20
N MET A 129 -5.11 7.13 -11.75
CA MET A 129 -6.52 7.47 -11.56
C MET A 129 -6.94 7.32 -10.10
N GLU A 130 -6.42 6.32 -9.41
CA GLU A 130 -6.65 6.12 -7.97
C GLU A 130 -5.84 7.07 -7.09
N LYS A 131 -4.98 7.91 -7.68
CA LYS A 131 -4.11 8.87 -6.99
C LYS A 131 -3.13 8.19 -6.02
N LYS A 132 -2.65 7.01 -6.37
CA LYS A 132 -1.65 6.27 -5.56
C LYS A 132 -0.23 6.48 -6.05
N ILE A 133 -0.04 6.81 -7.32
CA ILE A 133 1.25 7.15 -7.92
C ILE A 133 1.17 8.43 -8.72
N VAL A 134 2.34 9.06 -8.90
CA VAL A 134 2.52 10.21 -9.78
C VAL A 134 3.61 9.87 -10.79
N ILE A 135 3.34 10.08 -12.07
CA ILE A 135 4.31 9.91 -13.14
C ILE A 135 4.74 11.29 -13.63
N LYS A 136 6.04 11.54 -13.63
CA LYS A 136 6.64 12.78 -14.14
C LYS A 136 7.71 12.45 -15.16
N GLU A 137 8.01 13.42 -15.99
CA GLU A 137 9.11 13.32 -16.96
C GLU A 137 10.30 14.12 -16.41
N LYS A 138 11.45 13.49 -16.37
CA LYS A 138 12.71 14.10 -15.93
C LYS A 138 13.83 13.66 -16.88
N ASP A 139 14.50 14.62 -17.50
CA ASP A 139 15.60 14.37 -18.43
C ASP A 139 15.25 13.40 -19.58
N GLY A 140 13.99 13.46 -20.04
CA GLY A 140 13.48 12.61 -21.12
C GLY A 140 13.03 11.22 -20.65
N GLU A 141 13.14 10.90 -19.37
CA GLU A 141 12.67 9.64 -18.79
C GLU A 141 11.42 9.85 -17.94
N ARG A 142 10.52 8.89 -18.01
CA ARG A 142 9.37 8.86 -17.12
C ARG A 142 9.78 8.26 -15.77
N ILE A 143 9.51 9.00 -14.72
CA ILE A 143 9.77 8.57 -13.34
C ILE A 143 8.46 8.45 -12.58
N VAL A 144 8.40 7.48 -11.67
CA VAL A 144 7.20 7.16 -10.89
C VAL A 144 7.49 7.38 -9.42
N TYR A 145 6.63 8.19 -8.78
CA TYR A 145 6.64 8.40 -7.33
C TYR A 145 5.44 7.71 -6.70
N SER A 146 5.63 7.15 -5.52
CA SER A 146 4.50 6.86 -4.63
C SER A 146 3.89 8.18 -4.17
N MET A 147 2.55 8.27 -4.15
CA MET A 147 1.85 9.51 -3.76
C MET A 147 2.26 9.98 -2.35
N ALA A 148 2.43 9.05 -1.42
CA ALA A 148 2.85 9.35 -0.06
C ALA A 148 4.22 10.06 -0.01
N TYR A 149 5.19 9.54 -0.75
CA TYR A 149 6.53 10.13 -0.82
C TYR A 149 6.56 11.44 -1.60
N TYR A 150 5.75 11.56 -2.64
CA TYR A 150 5.63 12.77 -3.42
C TYR A 150 5.15 13.95 -2.57
N PHE A 151 4.11 13.73 -1.75
CA PHE A 151 3.63 14.75 -0.81
C PHE A 151 4.64 15.08 0.28
N ALA A 152 5.34 14.08 0.81
CA ALA A 152 6.40 14.30 1.79
C ALA A 152 7.53 15.16 1.22
N GLU A 153 7.95 14.92 -0.01
CA GLU A 153 8.97 15.71 -0.70
C GLU A 153 8.51 17.17 -0.93
N LEU A 154 7.26 17.37 -1.38
CA LEU A 154 6.68 18.70 -1.54
C LEU A 154 6.59 19.45 -0.21
N ASN A 155 6.18 18.78 0.86
CA ASN A 155 6.09 19.38 2.19
C ASN A 155 7.48 19.78 2.72
N CYS A 156 8.49 18.94 2.53
CA CYS A 156 9.87 19.28 2.87
C CYS A 156 10.38 20.49 2.10
N ALA A 157 10.10 20.55 0.80
CA ALA A 157 10.47 21.70 -0.04
C ALA A 157 9.78 22.98 0.42
N ARG A 158 8.50 22.93 0.78
CA ARG A 158 7.76 24.08 1.35
C ARG A 158 8.33 24.52 2.68
N MET A 159 8.63 23.58 3.59
CA MET A 159 9.26 23.89 4.88
C MET A 159 10.60 24.59 4.72
N LEU A 160 11.45 24.11 3.81
CA LEU A 160 12.74 24.73 3.51
C LEU A 160 12.56 26.12 2.93
N HIS A 161 11.60 26.33 2.06
CA HIS A 161 11.29 27.64 1.49
C HIS A 161 10.81 28.61 2.57
N ASP A 162 9.90 28.21 3.43
CA ASP A 162 9.39 29.02 4.54
C ASP A 162 10.51 29.39 5.53
N LEU A 163 11.42 28.45 5.83
CA LEU A 163 12.61 28.68 6.67
C LEU A 163 13.52 29.73 6.02
N ASN A 164 13.81 29.62 4.74
CA ASN A 164 14.66 30.58 4.03
C ASN A 164 14.02 31.98 3.98
N VAL A 165 12.72 32.07 3.83
CA VAL A 165 11.98 33.35 3.86
C VAL A 165 12.06 33.97 5.25
N SER A 166 11.85 33.20 6.31
CA SER A 166 11.93 33.73 7.69
C SER A 166 13.34 34.19 8.06
N LEU A 167 14.37 33.43 7.67
CA LEU A 167 15.76 33.83 7.87
C LEU A 167 16.15 35.07 7.06
N GLY A 168 15.56 35.23 5.89
CA GLY A 168 15.75 36.40 5.06
C GLY A 168 15.13 37.70 5.65
N GLN A 169 14.04 37.55 6.37
CA GLN A 169 13.40 38.67 7.06
C GLN A 169 14.17 39.17 8.27
N ASP A 170 14.82 38.27 9.01
CA ASP A 170 15.64 38.61 10.17
C ASP A 170 16.96 39.31 9.78
N ARG A 171 17.41 39.19 8.56
CA ARG A 171 18.62 39.87 8.07
C ARG A 171 18.37 41.27 7.53
N GLY A 172 17.11 41.66 7.49
CA GLY A 172 16.70 42.98 6.98
C GLY A 172 16.59 44.09 8.03
N VAL A 173 17.14 43.88 9.22
CA VAL A 173 17.10 44.89 10.30
C VAL A 173 18.47 45.48 10.54
#